data_c0b6e5f91d25a7922f07b580bd50384b
#
_entry.id   c0b6e5f91d25a7922f07b580bd50384b
#
_cell.length_a   1.000
_cell.length_b   1.000
_cell.length_c   1.000
_cell.angle_alpha   90.00
_cell.angle_beta   90.00
_cell.angle_gamma   90.00
#
_symmetry.space_group_name_H-M   'P 1'
#
loop_
_entity.id
_entity.type
_entity.pdbx_description
1 polymer ?
#
loop_
_entity_poly.entity_id
_entity_poly.type
_entity_poly.pdbx_seq_one_letter_code
_entity_poly.pdbx_strand_id
1 'polypeptide(L)'
;AYNSGEAQLVKDVPTDEIPSLTRVEDGGDFYLDEIMGTYYISLNDQEEPFTDVRVRKALSLAIDRDYVANTIMQGIYTPATALVGPGIVDENGYFMDNANGGEPYISDDYEANLEEAKSLLAEAGYPDGEGFPTITYSANDSGYHIPVAEYLQQAWGELGITMNIDKVEWSSFIPMRRAGDYDISRNGWSMDYNDPSNMLELFTTNNGNNDGKYANPEFDQVIEDSRVADK
;
A
#
# COMPACT_ATOMS: atom_id res chain seq x y z
N ALA A 1 -9.83 7.11 -28.47
CA ALA A 1 -9.75 5.86 -29.28
C ALA A 1 -11.05 5.04 -29.17
N TYR A 2 -11.57 4.75 -27.96
CA TYR A 2 -12.79 3.94 -27.77
C TYR A 2 -14.03 4.61 -28.39
N ASN A 3 -14.33 5.84 -28.00
CA ASN A 3 -15.48 6.59 -28.53
C ASN A 3 -15.42 6.88 -30.03
N SER A 4 -14.22 6.84 -30.63
CA SER A 4 -14.03 6.98 -32.09
C SER A 4 -14.10 5.67 -32.85
N GLY A 5 -14.23 4.53 -32.15
CA GLY A 5 -14.24 3.19 -32.75
C GLY A 5 -12.87 2.66 -33.18
N GLU A 6 -11.79 3.36 -32.82
CA GLU A 6 -10.41 2.94 -33.12
C GLU A 6 -9.94 1.83 -32.17
N ALA A 7 -10.50 1.76 -30.95
CA ALA A 7 -10.25 0.71 -29.97
C ALA A 7 -11.56 0.02 -29.59
N GLN A 8 -11.53 -1.30 -29.46
CA GLN A 8 -12.67 -2.12 -29.04
C GLN A 8 -12.71 -2.35 -27.54
N LEU A 9 -11.56 -2.16 -26.87
CA LEU A 9 -11.39 -2.27 -25.43
C LEU A 9 -10.32 -1.27 -25.00
N VAL A 10 -10.57 -0.57 -23.92
CA VAL A 10 -9.57 0.27 -23.22
C VAL A 10 -9.43 -0.32 -21.83
N LYS A 11 -8.23 -0.78 -21.52
CA LYS A 11 -7.76 -1.13 -20.17
C LYS A 11 -7.11 0.11 -19.57
N ASP A 12 -7.03 0.21 -18.30
CA ASP A 12 -6.35 1.33 -17.63
C ASP A 12 -6.94 2.71 -17.98
N VAL A 13 -8.23 2.87 -17.72
CA VAL A 13 -8.91 4.15 -17.89
C VAL A 13 -8.29 5.21 -16.96
N PRO A 14 -8.00 6.42 -17.45
CA PRO A 14 -7.52 7.52 -16.60
C PRO A 14 -8.48 7.77 -15.43
N THR A 15 -7.93 7.91 -14.22
CA THR A 15 -8.71 7.99 -12.98
C THR A 15 -9.67 9.19 -12.97
N ASP A 16 -9.27 10.31 -13.53
CA ASP A 16 -10.05 11.53 -13.66
C ASP A 16 -11.25 11.42 -14.62
N GLU A 17 -11.23 10.44 -15.53
CA GLU A 17 -12.35 10.17 -16.44
C GLU A 17 -13.43 9.26 -15.80
N ILE A 18 -13.09 8.49 -14.75
CA ILE A 18 -14.00 7.50 -14.13
C ILE A 18 -15.34 8.11 -13.69
N PRO A 19 -15.39 9.30 -13.05
CA PRO A 19 -16.67 9.90 -12.63
C PRO A 19 -17.61 10.23 -13.80
N SER A 20 -17.08 10.36 -15.02
CA SER A 20 -17.87 10.66 -16.22
C SER A 20 -18.39 9.42 -16.95
N LEU A 21 -17.92 8.22 -16.56
CA LEU A 21 -18.25 6.97 -17.23
C LEU A 21 -19.51 6.35 -16.66
N THR A 22 -20.37 5.83 -17.54
CA THR A 22 -21.56 5.09 -17.13
C THR A 22 -21.22 3.61 -17.01
N ARG A 23 -21.49 3.05 -15.84
CA ARG A 23 -21.29 1.62 -15.56
C ARG A 23 -22.24 0.75 -16.38
N VAL A 24 -21.85 -0.49 -16.62
CA VAL A 24 -22.66 -1.46 -17.41
C VAL A 24 -24.00 -1.73 -16.75
N GLU A 25 -24.06 -1.84 -15.44
CA GLU A 25 -25.29 -2.02 -14.69
C GLU A 25 -26.28 -0.86 -14.87
N ASP A 26 -25.81 0.32 -15.22
CA ASP A 26 -26.59 1.52 -15.53
C ASP A 26 -26.80 1.74 -17.06
N GLY A 27 -26.46 0.73 -17.86
CA GLY A 27 -26.62 0.75 -19.33
C GLY A 27 -25.47 1.39 -20.12
N GLY A 28 -24.34 1.60 -19.47
CA GLY A 28 -23.09 2.04 -20.12
C GLY A 28 -22.22 0.85 -20.57
N ASP A 29 -20.95 1.12 -20.75
CA ASP A 29 -19.92 0.16 -21.22
C ASP A 29 -18.64 0.19 -20.34
N PHE A 30 -18.70 0.82 -19.18
CA PHE A 30 -17.63 0.82 -18.20
C PHE A 30 -17.80 -0.30 -17.18
N TYR A 31 -16.81 -1.20 -17.13
CA TYR A 31 -16.72 -2.28 -16.14
C TYR A 31 -15.69 -1.89 -15.07
N LEU A 32 -16.04 -2.13 -13.82
CA LEU A 32 -15.12 -2.09 -12.70
C LEU A 32 -15.10 -3.47 -12.05
N ASP A 33 -14.06 -4.25 -12.33
CA ASP A 33 -13.87 -5.58 -11.76
C ASP A 33 -12.89 -5.53 -10.59
N GLU A 34 -13.17 -6.35 -9.57
CA GLU A 34 -12.27 -6.53 -8.43
C GLU A 34 -11.07 -7.39 -8.82
N ILE A 35 -9.88 -6.96 -8.40
CA ILE A 35 -8.64 -7.70 -8.56
C ILE A 35 -8.11 -8.03 -7.16
N MET A 36 -7.79 -9.31 -6.93
CA MET A 36 -7.09 -9.71 -5.70
C MET A 36 -5.71 -9.07 -5.66
N GLY A 37 -5.49 -8.22 -4.70
CA GLY A 37 -4.21 -7.53 -4.56
C GLY A 37 -4.31 -6.30 -3.67
N THR A 38 -3.16 -5.74 -3.37
CA THR A 38 -3.07 -4.56 -2.52
C THR A 38 -2.09 -3.55 -3.11
N TYR A 39 -2.54 -2.31 -3.23
CA TYR A 39 -1.66 -1.17 -3.44
C TYR A 39 -1.09 -0.75 -2.08
N TYR A 40 0.22 -0.67 -1.97
CA TYR A 40 0.90 -0.32 -0.73
C TYR A 40 2.14 0.52 -1.01
N ILE A 41 2.74 1.05 0.03
CA ILE A 41 4.03 1.71 -0.02
C ILE A 41 5.07 0.85 0.69
N SER A 42 6.28 0.80 0.16
CA SER A 42 7.43 0.16 0.79
C SER A 42 8.29 1.22 1.46
N LEU A 43 8.53 1.04 2.75
CA LEU A 43 9.55 1.75 3.49
C LEU A 43 10.83 0.92 3.39
N ASN A 44 12.00 1.54 3.29
CA ASN A 44 13.26 0.83 3.27
C ASN A 44 13.70 0.52 4.70
N ASP A 45 13.43 -0.71 5.16
CA ASP A 45 13.70 -1.14 6.53
C ASP A 45 15.18 -1.15 6.92
N GLN A 46 16.11 -0.92 5.98
CA GLN A 46 17.56 -0.84 6.23
C GLN A 46 18.04 0.59 6.42
N GLU A 47 17.20 1.58 6.14
CA GLU A 47 17.58 2.99 6.21
C GLU A 47 16.90 3.68 7.41
N GLU A 48 17.64 4.54 8.13
CA GLU A 48 17.05 5.39 9.15
C GLU A 48 16.14 6.46 8.50
N PRO A 49 14.98 6.75 9.09
CA PRO A 49 14.50 6.32 10.41
C PRO A 49 13.61 5.06 10.36
N PHE A 50 13.53 4.36 9.23
CA PHE A 50 12.58 3.24 9.04
C PHE A 50 13.04 1.92 9.67
N THR A 51 14.26 1.84 10.20
CA THR A 51 14.71 0.72 11.04
C THR A 51 13.86 0.60 12.32
N ASP A 52 13.30 1.71 12.82
CA ASP A 52 12.41 1.71 13.98
C ASP A 52 10.96 1.39 13.58
N VAL A 53 10.43 0.29 14.09
CA VAL A 53 9.05 -0.15 13.84
C VAL A 53 8.00 0.87 14.27
N ARG A 54 8.28 1.70 15.29
CA ARG A 54 7.37 2.75 15.76
C ARG A 54 7.20 3.83 14.70
N VAL A 55 8.27 4.19 14.01
CA VAL A 55 8.24 5.13 12.88
C VAL A 55 7.40 4.56 11.74
N ARG A 56 7.64 3.30 11.33
CA ARG A 56 6.88 2.67 10.26
C ARG A 56 5.38 2.59 10.59
N LYS A 57 5.06 2.22 11.83
CA LYS A 57 3.67 2.15 12.31
C LYS A 57 3.03 3.55 12.32
N ALA A 58 3.73 4.58 12.80
CA ALA A 58 3.24 5.94 12.83
C ALA A 58 2.90 6.47 11.42
N LEU A 59 3.81 6.30 10.46
CA LEU A 59 3.57 6.69 9.08
C LEU A 59 2.37 5.97 8.46
N SER A 60 2.18 4.70 8.80
CA SER A 60 1.03 3.92 8.33
C SER A 60 -0.29 4.41 8.95
N LEU A 61 -0.32 4.66 10.26
CA LEU A 61 -1.52 5.13 10.96
C LEU A 61 -1.98 6.51 10.52
N ALA A 62 -1.06 7.38 10.12
CA ALA A 62 -1.36 8.75 9.66
C ALA A 62 -1.93 8.82 8.23
N ILE A 63 -2.33 7.69 7.65
CA ILE A 63 -2.95 7.66 6.31
C ILE A 63 -4.47 7.46 6.47
N ASP A 64 -5.25 8.46 6.04
CA ASP A 64 -6.69 8.32 5.85
C ASP A 64 -6.95 7.47 4.59
N ARG A 65 -7.19 6.19 4.80
CA ARG A 65 -7.38 5.22 3.73
C ARG A 65 -8.68 5.40 2.99
N ASP A 66 -9.71 5.86 3.68
CA ASP A 66 -11.01 6.18 3.06
C ASP A 66 -10.88 7.35 2.09
N TYR A 67 -10.18 8.40 2.49
CA TYR A 67 -9.90 9.53 1.61
C TYR A 67 -9.07 9.11 0.39
N VAL A 68 -8.02 8.32 0.58
CA VAL A 68 -7.20 7.81 -0.52
C VAL A 68 -8.03 6.97 -1.49
N ALA A 69 -8.78 5.99 -1.00
CA ALA A 69 -9.54 5.08 -1.85
C ALA A 69 -10.71 5.78 -2.56
N ASN A 70 -11.50 6.56 -1.83
CA ASN A 70 -12.75 7.11 -2.35
C ASN A 70 -12.57 8.45 -3.06
N THR A 71 -11.60 9.28 -2.63
CA THR A 71 -11.41 10.61 -3.22
C THR A 71 -10.29 10.61 -4.25
N ILE A 72 -9.10 10.13 -3.90
CA ILE A 72 -7.94 10.17 -4.82
C ILE A 72 -8.07 9.10 -5.90
N MET A 73 -8.42 7.87 -5.51
CA MET A 73 -8.55 6.73 -6.40
C MET A 73 -9.97 6.55 -6.96
N GLN A 74 -10.88 7.50 -6.71
CA GLN A 74 -12.24 7.54 -7.26
C GLN A 74 -13.07 6.26 -7.03
N GLY A 75 -12.85 5.58 -5.89
CA GLY A 75 -13.59 4.38 -5.52
C GLY A 75 -13.23 3.12 -6.31
N ILE A 76 -12.11 3.10 -7.03
CA ILE A 76 -11.60 1.90 -7.71
C ILE A 76 -10.83 0.95 -6.76
N TYR A 77 -10.57 1.38 -5.55
CA TYR A 77 -9.96 0.59 -4.48
C TYR A 77 -10.81 0.62 -3.22
N THR A 78 -10.71 -0.45 -2.45
CA THR A 78 -11.27 -0.53 -1.10
C THR A 78 -10.21 -0.13 -0.08
N PRO A 79 -10.53 0.64 0.97
CA PRO A 79 -9.59 0.95 2.04
C PRO A 79 -9.00 -0.32 2.65
N ALA A 80 -7.67 -0.39 2.75
CA ALA A 80 -6.98 -1.56 3.26
C ALA A 80 -6.62 -1.41 4.75
N THR A 81 -7.13 -2.29 5.59
CA THR A 81 -6.77 -2.39 7.02
C THR A 81 -5.62 -3.37 7.27
N ALA A 82 -5.24 -4.14 6.25
CA ALA A 82 -4.15 -5.11 6.28
C ALA A 82 -3.53 -5.27 4.90
N LEU A 83 -2.42 -6.00 4.83
CA LEU A 83 -1.74 -6.30 3.57
C LEU A 83 -2.52 -7.33 2.73
N VAL A 84 -3.09 -8.36 3.39
CA VAL A 84 -3.99 -9.32 2.73
C VAL A 84 -5.38 -8.69 2.70
N GLY A 85 -5.93 -8.49 1.50
CA GLY A 85 -7.23 -7.87 1.30
C GLY A 85 -8.41 -8.80 1.64
N PRO A 86 -9.63 -8.25 1.66
CA PRO A 86 -10.84 -9.05 1.82
C PRO A 86 -11.03 -9.99 0.62
N GLY A 87 -11.79 -11.08 0.81
CA GLY A 87 -12.09 -12.06 -0.24
C GLY A 87 -10.98 -13.10 -0.47
N ILE A 88 -9.83 -12.98 0.17
CA ILE A 88 -8.78 -14.00 0.15
C ILE A 88 -9.16 -15.11 1.12
N VAL A 89 -9.09 -16.35 0.64
CA VAL A 89 -9.54 -17.52 1.40
C VAL A 89 -8.36 -18.38 1.88
N ASP A 90 -8.55 -19.01 3.02
CA ASP A 90 -7.74 -20.11 3.53
C ASP A 90 -8.62 -21.34 3.81
N GLU A 91 -8.10 -22.34 4.48
CA GLU A 91 -8.86 -23.56 4.83
C GLU A 91 -10.05 -23.32 5.79
N ASN A 92 -10.06 -22.20 6.52
CA ASN A 92 -11.07 -21.85 7.51
C ASN A 92 -12.11 -20.84 6.98
N GLY A 93 -12.01 -20.44 5.72
CA GLY A 93 -12.88 -19.44 5.09
C GLY A 93 -12.15 -18.19 4.65
N TYR A 94 -12.68 -17.01 4.93
CA TYR A 94 -11.96 -15.77 4.61
C TYR A 94 -10.83 -15.53 5.62
N PHE A 95 -9.63 -15.36 5.09
CA PHE A 95 -8.43 -15.17 5.92
C PHE A 95 -8.57 -14.02 6.91
N MET A 96 -9.10 -12.88 6.46
CA MET A 96 -9.23 -11.69 7.31
C MET A 96 -10.28 -11.85 8.43
N ASP A 97 -11.25 -12.75 8.30
CA ASP A 97 -12.22 -13.04 9.37
C ASP A 97 -11.58 -13.80 10.54
N ASN A 98 -10.45 -14.47 10.29
CA ASN A 98 -9.73 -15.30 11.27
C ASN A 98 -8.41 -14.65 11.73
N ALA A 99 -7.76 -13.89 10.84
CA ALA A 99 -6.52 -13.20 11.15
C ALA A 99 -6.73 -12.15 12.26
N ASN A 100 -5.77 -12.03 13.17
CA ASN A 100 -5.82 -11.09 14.30
C ASN A 100 -7.12 -11.23 15.16
N GLY A 101 -7.69 -12.43 15.20
CA GLY A 101 -8.97 -12.65 15.92
C GLY A 101 -10.19 -12.00 15.25
N GLY A 102 -10.10 -11.68 13.97
CA GLY A 102 -11.13 -10.99 13.20
C GLY A 102 -11.11 -9.46 13.34
N GLU A 103 -10.21 -8.93 14.16
CA GLU A 103 -10.08 -7.48 14.36
C GLU A 103 -9.17 -6.85 13.28
N PRO A 104 -9.50 -5.66 12.77
CA PRO A 104 -8.64 -4.97 11.81
C PRO A 104 -7.30 -4.58 12.44
N TYR A 105 -6.20 -4.67 11.67
CA TYR A 105 -4.87 -4.21 12.12
C TYR A 105 -4.78 -2.69 12.23
N ILE A 106 -5.62 -1.96 11.50
CA ILE A 106 -5.72 -0.51 11.52
C ILE A 106 -7.20 -0.18 11.69
N SER A 107 -7.50 0.61 12.72
CA SER A 107 -8.86 1.07 13.01
C SER A 107 -9.39 1.97 11.89
N ASP A 108 -10.71 2.03 11.73
CA ASP A 108 -11.41 2.99 10.88
C ASP A 108 -11.55 4.39 11.53
N ASP A 109 -11.19 4.52 12.80
CA ASP A 109 -11.13 5.82 13.50
C ASP A 109 -9.80 6.54 13.17
N TYR A 110 -9.82 7.32 12.10
CA TYR A 110 -8.64 8.04 11.62
C TYR A 110 -8.07 9.02 12.67
N GLU A 111 -8.92 9.71 13.42
CA GLU A 111 -8.48 10.66 14.46
C GLU A 111 -7.72 9.94 15.58
N ALA A 112 -8.21 8.79 16.03
CA ALA A 112 -7.52 7.96 17.01
C ALA A 112 -6.19 7.43 16.46
N ASN A 113 -6.16 6.98 15.20
CA ASN A 113 -4.95 6.53 14.53
C ASN A 113 -3.90 7.65 14.44
N LEU A 114 -4.32 8.89 14.13
CA LEU A 114 -3.42 10.04 14.02
C LEU A 114 -2.80 10.40 15.37
N GLU A 115 -3.57 10.34 16.46
CA GLU A 115 -3.04 10.58 17.81
C GLU A 115 -2.06 9.47 18.24
N GLU A 116 -2.34 8.22 17.92
CA GLU A 116 -1.39 7.11 18.12
C GLU A 116 -0.10 7.32 17.30
N ALA A 117 -0.22 7.77 16.05
CA ALA A 117 0.92 8.06 15.18
C ALA A 117 1.85 9.13 15.81
N LYS A 118 1.28 10.22 16.32
CA LYS A 118 2.04 11.27 17.03
C LYS A 118 2.75 10.74 18.27
N SER A 119 2.05 9.91 19.06
CA SER A 119 2.64 9.27 20.25
C SER A 119 3.83 8.38 19.90
N LEU A 120 3.68 7.53 18.87
CA LEU A 120 4.74 6.62 18.40
C LEU A 120 5.96 7.38 17.87
N LEU A 121 5.77 8.49 17.15
CA LEU A 121 6.88 9.33 16.70
C LEU A 121 7.60 9.98 17.86
N ALA A 122 6.87 10.50 18.86
CA ALA A 122 7.46 11.08 20.05
C ALA A 122 8.27 10.03 20.84
N GLU A 123 7.74 8.81 21.00
CA GLU A 123 8.46 7.69 21.64
C GLU A 123 9.71 7.24 20.84
N ALA A 124 9.67 7.40 19.51
CA ALA A 124 10.81 7.13 18.64
C ALA A 124 11.87 8.25 18.68
N GLY A 125 11.59 9.37 19.38
CA GLY A 125 12.52 10.49 19.53
C GLY A 125 12.25 11.65 18.59
N TYR A 126 11.09 11.70 17.93
CA TYR A 126 10.70 12.73 16.98
C TYR A 126 9.38 13.43 17.40
N PRO A 127 9.30 14.03 18.59
CA PRO A 127 8.09 14.72 19.01
C PRO A 127 7.77 15.87 18.04
N ASP A 128 6.54 15.94 17.56
CA ASP A 128 6.09 16.91 16.55
C ASP A 128 6.98 16.95 15.28
N GLY A 129 7.65 15.84 14.96
CA GLY A 129 8.58 15.73 13.84
C GLY A 129 9.96 16.37 14.08
N GLU A 130 10.25 16.86 15.29
CA GLU A 130 11.52 17.50 15.61
C GLU A 130 12.69 16.53 15.41
N GLY A 131 13.65 16.91 14.56
CA GLY A 131 14.82 16.09 14.24
C GLY A 131 14.56 14.96 13.23
N PHE A 132 13.32 14.78 12.76
CA PHE A 132 13.05 13.79 11.71
C PHE A 132 13.75 14.19 10.40
N PRO A 133 14.46 13.27 9.73
CA PRO A 133 15.16 13.60 8.48
C PRO A 133 14.15 13.92 7.36
N THR A 134 14.59 14.73 6.39
CA THR A 134 13.82 14.86 5.14
C THR A 134 13.87 13.54 4.39
N ILE A 135 12.70 13.01 4.05
CA ILE A 135 12.53 11.74 3.33
C ILE A 135 12.08 11.97 1.89
N THR A 136 12.30 10.99 1.03
CA THR A 136 11.88 11.03 -0.37
C THR A 136 10.95 9.89 -0.70
N TYR A 137 9.79 10.22 -1.25
CA TYR A 137 8.84 9.25 -1.81
C TYR A 137 9.06 9.13 -3.32
N SER A 138 9.40 7.95 -3.78
CA SER A 138 9.64 7.65 -5.19
C SER A 138 8.44 6.93 -5.81
N ALA A 139 7.94 7.48 -6.92
CA ALA A 139 6.84 6.88 -7.69
C ALA A 139 7.03 7.09 -9.18
N ASN A 140 6.51 6.18 -10.00
CA ASN A 140 6.39 6.44 -11.43
C ASN A 140 5.20 7.35 -11.71
N ASP A 141 5.35 8.22 -12.71
CA ASP A 141 4.32 9.18 -13.11
C ASP A 141 3.24 8.47 -13.95
N SER A 142 2.23 7.91 -13.28
CA SER A 142 1.11 7.20 -13.91
C SER A 142 -0.12 7.24 -13.00
N GLY A 143 -1.28 7.51 -13.59
CA GLY A 143 -2.57 7.50 -12.91
C GLY A 143 -2.55 8.27 -11.59
N TYR A 144 -2.99 7.63 -10.51
CA TYR A 144 -3.13 8.23 -9.18
C TYR A 144 -1.84 8.19 -8.31
N HIS A 145 -0.70 7.70 -8.83
CA HIS A 145 0.50 7.53 -8.00
C HIS A 145 1.04 8.86 -7.45
N ILE A 146 1.04 9.90 -8.29
CA ILE A 146 1.49 11.22 -7.85
C ILE A 146 0.46 11.92 -6.96
N PRO A 147 -0.84 11.93 -7.27
CA PRO A 147 -1.87 12.38 -6.32
C PRO A 147 -1.81 11.71 -4.94
N VAL A 148 -1.54 10.41 -4.87
CA VAL A 148 -1.31 9.72 -3.58
C VAL A 148 -0.05 10.25 -2.88
N ALA A 149 1.05 10.45 -3.61
CA ALA A 149 2.28 11.01 -3.02
C ALA A 149 2.06 12.44 -2.46
N GLU A 150 1.33 13.29 -3.19
CA GLU A 150 0.98 14.64 -2.75
C GLU A 150 0.10 14.63 -1.50
N TYR A 151 -0.84 13.69 -1.41
CA TYR A 151 -1.62 13.48 -0.19
C TYR A 151 -0.73 13.04 0.99
N LEU A 152 0.15 12.05 0.79
CA LEU A 152 1.06 11.58 1.84
C LEU A 152 1.99 12.70 2.32
N GLN A 153 2.46 13.54 1.41
CA GLN A 153 3.26 14.72 1.76
C GLN A 153 2.50 15.66 2.70
N GLN A 154 1.21 15.89 2.45
CA GLN A 154 0.36 16.69 3.31
C GLN A 154 0.10 15.99 4.66
N ALA A 155 -0.34 14.73 4.63
CA ALA A 155 -0.70 13.97 5.84
C ALA A 155 0.48 13.82 6.81
N TRP A 156 1.66 13.49 6.29
CA TRP A 156 2.86 13.40 7.13
C TRP A 156 3.43 14.77 7.50
N GLY A 157 3.12 15.80 6.71
CA GLY A 157 3.38 17.20 7.09
C GLY A 157 2.68 17.61 8.38
N GLU A 158 1.51 17.05 8.68
CA GLU A 158 0.78 17.26 9.95
C GLU A 158 1.47 16.60 11.16
N LEU A 159 2.37 15.66 10.89
CA LEU A 159 3.28 15.07 11.89
C LEU A 159 4.60 15.82 12.02
N GLY A 160 4.78 16.94 11.29
CA GLY A 160 6.03 17.71 11.24
C GLY A 160 7.10 17.11 10.32
N ILE A 161 6.75 16.13 9.48
CA ILE A 161 7.70 15.45 8.59
C ILE A 161 7.79 16.19 7.25
N THR A 162 9.01 16.42 6.77
CA THR A 162 9.27 16.97 5.44
C THR A 162 9.52 15.82 4.46
N MET A 163 8.70 15.73 3.41
CA MET A 163 8.83 14.73 2.36
C MET A 163 8.98 15.37 0.97
N ASN A 164 9.96 14.89 0.21
CA ASN A 164 10.10 15.19 -1.22
C ASN A 164 9.40 14.12 -2.05
N ILE A 165 8.92 14.48 -3.24
CA ILE A 165 8.35 13.55 -4.22
C ILE A 165 9.31 13.45 -5.40
N ASP A 166 9.79 12.22 -5.66
CA ASP A 166 10.63 11.91 -6.82
C ASP A 166 9.81 11.14 -7.86
N LYS A 167 9.68 11.74 -9.05
CA LYS A 167 8.98 11.15 -10.20
C LYS A 167 9.98 10.41 -11.06
N VAL A 168 9.93 9.09 -10.99
CA VAL A 168 10.88 8.20 -11.68
C VAL A 168 10.22 7.60 -12.92
N GLU A 169 10.91 7.61 -14.05
CA GLU A 169 10.45 6.93 -15.25
C GLU A 169 10.40 5.40 -15.00
N TRP A 170 9.36 4.71 -15.54
CA TRP A 170 9.07 3.31 -15.22
C TRP A 170 10.23 2.35 -15.43
N SER A 171 11.01 2.52 -16.50
CA SER A 171 12.14 1.64 -16.80
C SER A 171 13.27 1.74 -15.78
N SER A 172 13.40 2.88 -15.11
CA SER A 172 14.36 3.14 -14.04
C SER A 172 13.80 2.83 -12.65
N PHE A 173 12.48 2.97 -12.49
CA PHE A 173 11.78 2.80 -11.22
C PHE A 173 11.90 1.38 -10.64
N ILE A 174 11.68 0.36 -11.46
CA ILE A 174 11.73 -1.03 -11.01
C ILE A 174 13.14 -1.47 -10.60
N PRO A 175 14.21 -1.21 -11.39
CA PRO A 175 15.58 -1.50 -10.95
C PRO A 175 15.98 -0.77 -9.66
N MET A 176 15.66 0.53 -9.53
CA MET A 176 15.91 1.34 -8.34
C MET A 176 15.24 0.71 -7.10
N ARG A 177 13.96 0.42 -7.18
CA ARG A 177 13.18 -0.18 -6.09
C ARG A 177 13.74 -1.53 -5.66
N ARG A 178 14.06 -2.41 -6.61
CA ARG A 178 14.66 -3.72 -6.32
C ARG A 178 16.06 -3.64 -5.70
N ALA A 179 16.82 -2.63 -6.08
CA ALA A 179 18.13 -2.37 -5.47
C ALA A 179 18.01 -1.86 -4.03
N GLY A 180 16.89 -1.23 -3.67
CA GLY A 180 16.71 -0.55 -2.38
C GLY A 180 17.25 0.88 -2.39
N ASP A 181 17.43 1.49 -3.56
CA ASP A 181 17.95 2.84 -3.72
C ASP A 181 16.84 3.89 -3.54
N TYR A 182 16.14 3.86 -2.39
CA TYR A 182 15.03 4.76 -2.08
C TYR A 182 14.78 4.79 -0.56
N ASP A 183 14.14 5.85 -0.08
CA ASP A 183 13.64 5.95 1.30
C ASP A 183 12.25 5.28 1.39
N ILE A 184 11.32 5.78 0.59
CA ILE A 184 9.95 5.28 0.47
C ILE A 184 9.61 5.12 -1.02
N SER A 185 8.96 4.03 -1.36
CA SER A 185 8.56 3.76 -2.74
C SER A 185 7.11 3.31 -2.82
N ARG A 186 6.40 3.78 -3.85
CA ARG A 186 5.11 3.18 -4.17
C ARG A 186 5.31 1.70 -4.53
N ASN A 187 4.37 0.87 -4.15
CA ASN A 187 4.37 -0.54 -4.48
C ASN A 187 2.94 -1.06 -4.67
N GLY A 188 2.80 -2.31 -5.00
CA GLY A 188 1.54 -3.04 -5.12
C GLY A 188 1.80 -4.44 -5.64
N TRP A 189 0.91 -5.34 -5.28
CA TRP A 189 0.94 -6.71 -5.76
C TRP A 189 -0.45 -7.13 -6.18
N SER A 190 -0.58 -7.67 -7.37
CA SER A 190 -1.76 -8.41 -7.82
C SER A 190 -1.47 -9.89 -7.64
N MET A 191 -2.34 -10.58 -6.92
CA MET A 191 -2.11 -11.99 -6.56
C MET A 191 -2.29 -12.90 -7.78
N ASP A 192 -1.43 -13.91 -7.88
CA ASP A 192 -1.48 -14.92 -8.93
C ASP A 192 -2.51 -16.02 -8.64
N TYR A 193 -2.83 -16.23 -7.36
CA TYR A 193 -3.80 -17.22 -6.88
C TYR A 193 -4.41 -16.78 -5.54
N ASN A 194 -5.62 -17.27 -5.24
CA ASN A 194 -6.37 -16.93 -4.05
C ASN A 194 -5.92 -17.77 -2.83
N ASP A 195 -4.85 -17.32 -2.19
CA ASP A 195 -4.32 -17.84 -0.94
C ASP A 195 -3.46 -16.76 -0.28
N PRO A 196 -3.55 -16.51 1.03
CA PRO A 196 -2.80 -15.46 1.71
C PRO A 196 -1.28 -15.59 1.55
N SER A 197 -0.75 -16.79 1.34
CA SER A 197 0.68 -17.01 1.11
C SER A 197 1.21 -16.22 -0.08
N ASN A 198 0.41 -16.01 -1.14
CA ASN A 198 0.82 -15.24 -2.30
C ASN A 198 1.19 -13.79 -2.00
N MET A 199 0.58 -13.22 -0.96
CA MET A 199 0.89 -11.88 -0.48
C MET A 199 1.97 -11.91 0.62
N LEU A 200 1.85 -12.83 1.56
CA LEU A 200 2.70 -12.84 2.75
C LEU A 200 4.14 -13.25 2.42
N GLU A 201 4.34 -14.23 1.53
CA GLU A 201 5.68 -14.69 1.15
C GLU A 201 6.56 -13.61 0.48
N LEU A 202 5.96 -12.54 -0.05
CA LEU A 202 6.70 -11.40 -0.62
C LEU A 202 7.65 -10.76 0.39
N PHE A 203 7.33 -10.84 1.68
CA PHE A 203 8.05 -10.18 2.77
C PHE A 203 9.04 -11.11 3.49
N THR A 204 9.21 -12.35 3.02
CA THR A 204 10.29 -13.19 3.54
C THR A 204 11.66 -12.62 3.15
N THR A 205 12.64 -12.76 4.04
CA THR A 205 13.96 -12.11 3.95
C THR A 205 14.65 -12.27 2.59
N ASN A 206 14.52 -13.45 1.97
CA ASN A 206 15.22 -13.76 0.72
C ASN A 206 14.30 -13.68 -0.52
N ASN A 207 13.07 -13.18 -0.41
CA ASN A 207 12.19 -13.06 -1.56
C ASN A 207 12.65 -11.91 -2.48
N GLY A 208 12.75 -12.17 -3.77
CA GLY A 208 13.19 -11.18 -4.76
C GLY A 208 12.23 -9.99 -4.95
N ASN A 209 11.00 -10.08 -4.41
CA ASN A 209 10.00 -9.01 -4.41
C ASN A 209 9.91 -8.29 -3.05
N ASN A 210 10.74 -8.66 -2.07
CA ASN A 210 10.85 -7.95 -0.80
C ASN A 210 11.60 -6.64 -1.00
N ASP A 211 10.95 -5.69 -1.65
CA ASP A 211 11.56 -4.40 -1.98
C ASP A 211 11.85 -3.57 -0.71
N GLY A 212 11.01 -3.68 0.33
CA GLY A 212 11.21 -3.00 1.62
C GLY A 212 12.38 -3.52 2.46
N LYS A 213 13.02 -4.61 2.03
CA LYS A 213 14.15 -5.24 2.73
C LYS A 213 13.80 -5.70 4.14
N TYR A 214 12.54 -5.97 4.41
CA TYR A 214 12.10 -6.53 5.69
C TYR A 214 12.83 -7.85 5.97
N ALA A 215 13.31 -8.03 7.19
CA ALA A 215 14.02 -9.22 7.61
C ALA A 215 13.58 -9.62 9.03
N ASN A 216 12.87 -10.73 9.12
CA ASN A 216 12.44 -11.30 10.40
C ASN A 216 12.48 -12.83 10.33
N PRO A 217 13.44 -13.47 11.02
CA PRO A 217 13.57 -14.93 11.00
C PRO A 217 12.36 -15.69 11.55
N GLU A 218 11.61 -15.09 12.49
CA GLU A 218 10.39 -15.72 13.03
C GLU A 218 9.28 -15.69 11.98
N PHE A 219 9.13 -14.59 11.25
CA PHE A 219 8.20 -14.50 10.14
C PHE A 219 8.56 -15.49 9.03
N ASP A 220 9.84 -15.55 8.64
CA ASP A 220 10.32 -16.48 7.62
C ASP A 220 9.98 -17.92 8.01
N GLN A 221 10.19 -18.29 9.28
CA GLN A 221 9.90 -19.63 9.78
C GLN A 221 8.40 -19.94 9.74
N VAL A 222 7.53 -19.00 10.14
CA VAL A 222 6.08 -19.18 10.07
C VAL A 222 5.61 -19.41 8.63
N ILE A 223 6.14 -18.67 7.67
CA ILE A 223 5.82 -18.88 6.25
C ILE A 223 6.30 -20.24 5.75
N GLU A 224 7.49 -20.68 6.17
CA GLU A 224 8.00 -22.00 5.78
C GLU A 224 7.15 -23.13 6.41
N ASP A 225 6.82 -23.01 7.69
CA ASP A 225 5.99 -23.98 8.41
C ASP A 225 4.58 -24.08 7.81
N SER A 226 4.00 -22.96 7.35
CA SER A 226 2.67 -22.96 6.72
C SER A 226 2.61 -23.79 5.44
N ARG A 227 3.73 -23.92 4.72
CA ARG A 227 3.82 -24.72 3.47
C ARG A 227 3.75 -26.22 3.69
N VAL A 228 4.10 -26.66 4.89
CA VAL A 228 4.19 -28.08 5.27
C VAL A 228 3.20 -28.45 6.37
N ALA A 229 2.38 -27.52 6.83
CA ALA A 229 1.33 -27.78 7.80
C ALA A 229 0.35 -28.82 7.24
N ASP A 230 0.06 -29.85 8.02
CA ASP A 230 -1.00 -30.82 7.70
C ASP A 230 -2.36 -30.09 7.72
N LYS A 231 -3.13 -30.29 6.66
CA LYS A 231 -4.49 -29.74 6.51
C LYS A 231 -5.47 -30.44 7.45
#